data_9f39c7ca2dbb000936907bdb30041048
#
_entry.id   9f39c7ca2dbb000936907bdb30041048
#
_cell.length_a   1.000
_cell.length_b   1.000
_cell.length_c   1.000
_cell.angle_alpha   90.00
_cell.angle_beta   90.00
_cell.angle_gamma   90.00
#
_symmetry.space_group_name_H-M   'P 1'
#
loop_
_entity.id
_entity.type
_entity.pdbx_description
1 polymer ?
#
loop_
_entity_poly.entity_id
_entity_poly.type
_entity_poly.pdbx_seq_one_letter_code
_entity_poly.pdbx_strand_id
1 'polypeptide(L)'
;MEILACLEKSFVQISDLIRKTNSVNLGNLVDTHNASGDDVKTIDVMSNDIMKDNLSKCALIRTIGSEEEDEFYSTKFTDAPYLICYDPLDGSSNIDVNITTGTIFSVYEYDANNKIADGHSIVMSGYCLYGGATQYVLAYNNKISFYQYSAEDGLFQLLNDNLKMKEKGAIYSLNESNKKAWTDARFNQLIETFIEQKYTTRWGGKFSCRRAQNADQGWVFCLSRQPQGHRRQDSLAI
;
A
#
# COMPACT_ATOMS: atom_id res chain seq x y z
N MET A 1 11.12 -13.86 10.52
CA MET A 1 9.67 -14.15 10.55
C MET A 1 9.24 -14.56 9.14
N GLU A 2 8.56 -15.69 8.99
CA GLU A 2 8.26 -16.30 7.69
C GLU A 2 7.40 -15.40 6.77
N ILE A 3 6.34 -14.79 7.30
CA ILE A 3 5.48 -13.87 6.51
C ILE A 3 6.29 -12.68 5.97
N LEU A 4 7.15 -12.08 6.79
CA LEU A 4 7.97 -10.95 6.37
C LEU A 4 8.93 -11.34 5.26
N ALA A 5 9.53 -12.53 5.32
CA ALA A 5 10.42 -13.02 4.26
C ALA A 5 9.67 -13.18 2.90
N CYS A 6 8.41 -13.67 2.93
CA CYS A 6 7.57 -13.75 1.74
C CYS A 6 7.23 -12.35 1.19
N LEU A 7 6.92 -11.40 2.06
CA LEU A 7 6.65 -10.01 1.68
C LEU A 7 7.89 -9.33 1.09
N GLU A 8 9.04 -9.43 1.74
CA GLU A 8 10.30 -8.84 1.25
C GLU A 8 10.69 -9.37 -0.11
N LYS A 9 10.53 -10.69 -0.33
CA LYS A 9 10.75 -11.30 -1.64
C LYS A 9 9.80 -10.74 -2.69
N SER A 10 8.53 -10.55 -2.34
CA SER A 10 7.54 -9.96 -3.25
C SER A 10 7.90 -8.50 -3.57
N PHE A 11 8.29 -7.70 -2.57
CA PHE A 11 8.69 -6.31 -2.78
C PHE A 11 9.86 -6.15 -3.73
N VAL A 12 10.88 -7.01 -3.61
CA VAL A 12 12.02 -7.01 -4.54
C VAL A 12 11.56 -7.34 -5.95
N GLN A 13 10.74 -8.39 -6.13
CA GLN A 13 10.25 -8.80 -7.43
C GLN A 13 9.36 -7.74 -8.10
N ILE A 14 8.48 -7.07 -7.34
CA ILE A 14 7.65 -5.97 -7.85
C ILE A 14 8.51 -4.76 -8.20
N SER A 15 9.49 -4.40 -7.36
CA SER A 15 10.46 -3.34 -7.66
C SER A 15 11.20 -3.59 -8.97
N ASP A 16 11.65 -4.82 -9.18
CA ASP A 16 12.32 -5.23 -10.41
C ASP A 16 11.38 -5.22 -11.62
N LEU A 17 10.13 -5.65 -11.45
CA LEU A 17 9.10 -5.59 -12.47
C LEU A 17 8.90 -4.14 -12.95
N ILE A 18 8.68 -3.20 -12.01
CA ILE A 18 8.48 -1.78 -12.31
C ILE A 18 9.68 -1.20 -13.07
N ARG A 19 10.91 -1.51 -12.64
CA ARG A 19 12.12 -1.01 -13.29
C ARG A 19 12.32 -1.54 -14.70
N LYS A 20 11.95 -2.80 -14.95
CA LYS A 20 12.05 -3.44 -16.28
C LYS A 20 10.99 -2.91 -17.23
N THR A 21 9.82 -2.58 -16.74
CA THR A 21 8.68 -2.11 -17.53
C THR A 21 8.90 -0.67 -18.02
N ASN A 22 9.72 0.11 -17.33
CA ASN A 22 9.93 1.55 -17.57
C ASN A 22 10.64 1.91 -18.87
N SER A 23 11.12 0.96 -19.69
CA SER A 23 11.99 1.41 -20.79
C SER A 23 11.31 1.61 -22.14
N VAL A 24 10.20 0.97 -22.47
CA VAL A 24 9.64 1.05 -23.84
C VAL A 24 8.12 0.81 -23.97
N ASN A 25 7.44 0.19 -22.98
CA ASN A 25 6.10 -0.36 -23.18
C ASN A 25 5.02 0.07 -22.18
N LEU A 26 5.22 1.10 -21.36
CA LEU A 26 4.21 1.53 -20.37
C LEU A 26 2.89 1.99 -21.02
N GLY A 27 2.95 2.64 -22.18
CA GLY A 27 1.75 3.03 -22.93
C GLY A 27 0.96 1.85 -23.52
N ASN A 28 1.56 0.66 -23.61
CA ASN A 28 0.93 -0.55 -24.17
C ASN A 28 0.43 -1.52 -23.09
N LEU A 29 0.77 -1.30 -21.80
CA LEU A 29 0.34 -2.15 -20.68
C LEU A 29 -0.97 -1.66 -20.04
N VAL A 30 -1.48 -0.51 -20.49
CA VAL A 30 -2.76 0.02 -20.07
C VAL A 30 -3.75 -0.23 -21.20
N ASP A 31 -4.56 -1.28 -21.09
CA ASP A 31 -5.76 -1.53 -21.89
C ASP A 31 -5.57 -1.69 -23.42
N THR A 32 -4.54 -2.38 -23.90
CA THR A 32 -4.43 -2.67 -25.34
C THR A 32 -4.14 -4.13 -25.64
N HIS A 33 -4.97 -4.72 -26.51
CA HIS A 33 -4.60 -5.93 -27.21
C HIS A 33 -3.33 -5.68 -28.03
N ASN A 34 -2.35 -6.57 -27.93
CA ASN A 34 -1.21 -6.59 -28.84
C ASN A 34 -1.67 -6.66 -30.30
N ALA A 35 -0.84 -6.24 -31.24
CA ALA A 35 -1.06 -6.46 -32.67
C ALA A 35 -1.25 -7.94 -33.03
N SER A 36 -0.91 -8.88 -32.14
CA SER A 36 -1.14 -10.34 -32.22
C SER A 36 -2.42 -10.80 -31.52
N GLY A 37 -3.17 -9.93 -30.84
CA GLY A 37 -4.44 -10.30 -30.17
C GLY A 37 -4.29 -10.96 -28.81
N ASP A 38 -3.08 -10.99 -28.22
CA ASP A 38 -2.86 -11.54 -26.88
C ASP A 38 -3.22 -10.51 -25.81
N ASP A 39 -3.90 -10.94 -24.73
CA ASP A 39 -4.19 -10.12 -23.55
C ASP A 39 -2.88 -9.77 -22.83
N VAL A 40 -2.51 -8.51 -22.83
CA VAL A 40 -1.35 -8.04 -22.07
C VAL A 40 -1.79 -7.88 -20.62
N LYS A 41 -1.21 -8.68 -19.71
CA LYS A 41 -1.43 -8.52 -18.29
C LYS A 41 -0.96 -7.13 -17.85
N THR A 42 -1.83 -6.41 -17.17
CA THR A 42 -1.47 -5.12 -16.55
C THR A 42 -0.43 -5.32 -15.46
N ILE A 43 0.32 -4.27 -15.13
CA ILE A 43 1.33 -4.32 -14.08
C ILE A 43 0.71 -4.63 -12.69
N ASP A 44 -0.55 -4.23 -12.48
CA ASP A 44 -1.33 -4.56 -11.28
C ASP A 44 -1.53 -6.07 -11.17
N VAL A 45 -2.01 -6.71 -12.23
CA VAL A 45 -2.22 -8.16 -12.28
C VAL A 45 -0.90 -8.91 -12.08
N MET A 46 0.20 -8.45 -12.69
CA MET A 46 1.51 -9.06 -12.51
C MET A 46 2.03 -8.92 -11.08
N SER A 47 1.80 -7.76 -10.46
CA SER A 47 2.17 -7.51 -9.05
C SER A 47 1.32 -8.36 -8.10
N ASN A 48 0.03 -8.52 -8.38
CA ASN A 48 -0.86 -9.41 -7.65
C ASN A 48 -0.42 -10.88 -7.76
N ASP A 49 -0.09 -11.35 -8.96
CA ASP A 49 0.44 -12.72 -9.18
C ASP A 49 1.70 -12.95 -8.33
N ILE A 50 2.64 -12.00 -8.29
CA ILE A 50 3.87 -12.07 -7.48
C ILE A 50 3.54 -12.19 -5.99
N MET A 51 2.67 -11.32 -5.47
CA MET A 51 2.26 -11.35 -4.06
C MET A 51 1.62 -12.68 -3.72
N LYS A 52 0.61 -13.10 -4.49
CA LYS A 52 -0.14 -14.33 -4.29
C LYS A 52 0.75 -15.58 -4.36
N ASP A 53 1.67 -15.66 -5.35
CA ASP A 53 2.60 -16.78 -5.50
C ASP A 53 3.54 -16.95 -4.31
N ASN A 54 4.10 -15.85 -3.79
CA ASN A 54 4.99 -15.92 -2.63
C ASN A 54 4.22 -16.18 -1.32
N LEU A 55 3.10 -15.51 -1.10
CA LEU A 55 2.32 -15.61 0.13
C LEU A 55 1.59 -16.94 0.27
N SER A 56 1.13 -17.56 -0.83
CA SER A 56 0.50 -18.88 -0.83
C SER A 56 1.44 -20.02 -0.42
N LYS A 57 2.75 -19.77 -0.42
CA LYS A 57 3.79 -20.73 0.02
C LYS A 57 4.13 -20.61 1.50
N CYS A 58 3.68 -19.53 2.16
CA CYS A 58 3.92 -19.29 3.59
C CYS A 58 2.99 -20.18 4.43
N ALA A 59 3.59 -21.05 5.26
CA ALA A 59 2.83 -21.98 6.10
C ALA A 59 1.97 -21.31 7.18
N LEU A 60 2.19 -20.04 7.45
CA LEU A 60 1.44 -19.26 8.44
C LEU A 60 0.21 -18.56 7.85
N ILE A 61 0.03 -18.53 6.52
CA ILE A 61 -1.07 -17.83 5.86
C ILE A 61 -2.13 -18.83 5.41
N ARG A 62 -3.33 -18.67 5.96
CA ARG A 62 -4.53 -19.45 5.62
C ARG A 62 -5.29 -18.85 4.46
N THR A 63 -5.44 -17.53 4.47
CA THR A 63 -6.28 -16.82 3.52
C THR A 63 -5.58 -15.56 3.03
N ILE A 64 -5.78 -15.25 1.76
CA ILE A 64 -5.23 -14.08 1.07
C ILE A 64 -6.39 -13.27 0.51
N GLY A 65 -6.44 -11.97 0.80
CA GLY A 65 -7.31 -10.99 0.17
C GLY A 65 -6.48 -10.00 -0.62
N SER A 66 -6.85 -9.76 -1.87
CA SER A 66 -6.24 -8.76 -2.73
C SER A 66 -7.27 -7.72 -3.15
N GLU A 67 -6.85 -6.47 -3.31
CA GLU A 67 -7.69 -5.41 -3.89
C GLU A 67 -8.08 -5.73 -5.34
N GLU A 68 -7.22 -6.47 -6.05
CA GLU A 68 -7.40 -6.86 -7.44
C GLU A 68 -8.31 -8.09 -7.64
N GLU A 69 -8.81 -8.72 -6.56
CA GLU A 69 -9.64 -9.90 -6.62
C GLU A 69 -10.95 -9.72 -5.84
N ASP A 70 -12.06 -10.13 -6.45
CA ASP A 70 -13.39 -10.03 -5.81
C ASP A 70 -13.57 -11.02 -4.63
N GLU A 71 -12.79 -12.11 -4.60
CA GLU A 71 -12.91 -13.18 -3.62
C GLU A 71 -11.59 -13.47 -2.89
N PHE A 72 -11.72 -13.90 -1.64
CA PHE A 72 -10.58 -14.36 -0.87
C PHE A 72 -10.05 -15.69 -1.42
N TYR A 73 -8.72 -15.78 -1.54
CA TYR A 73 -8.04 -17.01 -1.92
C TYR A 73 -7.65 -17.82 -0.67
N SER A 74 -8.11 -19.09 -0.58
CA SER A 74 -7.70 -20.01 0.47
C SER A 74 -6.42 -20.75 0.06
N THR A 75 -5.39 -20.70 0.91
CA THR A 75 -4.16 -21.45 0.69
C THR A 75 -4.35 -22.94 1.03
N LYS A 76 -3.34 -23.76 0.79
CA LYS A 76 -3.34 -25.16 1.22
C LYS A 76 -3.18 -25.35 2.74
N PHE A 77 -2.86 -24.30 3.47
CA PHE A 77 -2.62 -24.32 4.91
C PHE A 77 -3.89 -23.90 5.68
N THR A 78 -4.90 -24.76 5.65
CA THR A 78 -6.25 -24.49 6.16
C THR A 78 -6.33 -24.17 7.64
N ASP A 79 -5.36 -24.61 8.44
CA ASP A 79 -5.28 -24.39 9.88
C ASP A 79 -4.29 -23.29 10.28
N ALA A 80 -3.72 -22.59 9.30
CA ALA A 80 -2.78 -21.50 9.55
C ALA A 80 -3.48 -20.32 10.26
N PRO A 81 -2.77 -19.60 11.16
CA PRO A 81 -3.42 -18.63 12.04
C PRO A 81 -3.73 -17.28 11.38
N TYR A 82 -3.24 -16.99 10.16
CA TYR A 82 -3.33 -15.64 9.63
C TYR A 82 -4.07 -15.53 8.29
N LEU A 83 -4.81 -14.42 8.17
CA LEU A 83 -5.28 -13.82 6.93
C LEU A 83 -4.34 -12.65 6.60
N ILE A 84 -3.97 -12.50 5.33
CA ILE A 84 -3.32 -11.30 4.82
C ILE A 84 -4.19 -10.60 3.79
N CYS A 85 -4.36 -9.28 3.93
CA CYS A 85 -4.98 -8.43 2.92
C CYS A 85 -3.95 -7.46 2.37
N TYR A 86 -3.99 -7.18 1.05
CA TYR A 86 -3.08 -6.24 0.43
C TYR A 86 -3.67 -5.55 -0.80
N ASP A 87 -3.15 -4.37 -1.10
CA ASP A 87 -3.15 -3.73 -2.40
C ASP A 87 -1.75 -3.97 -3.01
N PRO A 88 -1.64 -4.73 -4.10
CA PRO A 88 -0.33 -5.12 -4.64
C PRO A 88 0.44 -3.94 -5.22
N LEU A 89 -0.25 -2.94 -5.77
CA LEU A 89 0.40 -1.81 -6.44
C LEU A 89 -0.44 -0.52 -6.37
N ASP A 90 -0.57 0.05 -5.17
CA ASP A 90 -1.22 1.35 -4.96
C ASP A 90 -0.67 2.41 -5.91
N GLY A 91 -1.57 2.90 -6.74
CA GLY A 91 -1.31 3.98 -7.68
C GLY A 91 -0.57 3.60 -8.94
N SER A 92 -0.80 2.43 -9.49
CA SER A 92 -0.30 1.96 -10.79
C SER A 92 -0.50 2.97 -11.93
N SER A 93 -1.62 3.68 -11.95
CA SER A 93 -1.93 4.74 -12.93
C SER A 93 -0.92 5.91 -12.99
N ASN A 94 0.04 5.95 -12.08
CA ASN A 94 1.09 6.98 -12.08
C ASN A 94 2.47 6.45 -12.48
N ILE A 95 2.57 5.19 -12.89
CA ILE A 95 3.84 4.59 -13.33
C ILE A 95 4.32 5.24 -14.63
N ASP A 96 3.42 5.54 -15.55
CA ASP A 96 3.70 6.19 -16.85
C ASP A 96 4.34 7.56 -16.69
N VAL A 97 4.05 8.26 -15.60
CA VAL A 97 4.64 9.58 -15.27
C VAL A 97 5.76 9.48 -14.22
N ASN A 98 6.25 8.26 -13.95
CA ASN A 98 7.36 7.97 -13.04
C ASN A 98 7.16 8.51 -11.61
N ILE A 99 5.92 8.51 -11.13
CA ILE A 99 5.62 8.83 -9.73
C ILE A 99 5.69 7.53 -8.92
N THR A 100 6.26 7.62 -7.72
CA THR A 100 6.43 6.49 -6.77
C THR A 100 5.12 5.72 -6.57
N THR A 101 5.14 4.41 -6.70
CA THR A 101 4.06 3.48 -6.39
C THR A 101 4.35 2.71 -5.10
N GLY A 102 3.43 1.90 -4.61
CA GLY A 102 3.68 1.12 -3.42
C GLY A 102 2.74 -0.07 -3.24
N THR A 103 3.13 -1.00 -2.39
CA THR A 103 2.28 -2.08 -1.88
C THR A 103 1.80 -1.70 -0.48
N ILE A 104 0.54 -1.96 -0.14
CA ILE A 104 0.01 -1.81 1.22
C ILE A 104 -0.48 -3.16 1.70
N PHE A 105 -0.23 -3.52 2.95
CA PHE A 105 -0.66 -4.81 3.49
C PHE A 105 -1.05 -4.74 4.96
N SER A 106 -1.90 -5.68 5.37
CA SER A 106 -2.26 -5.96 6.75
C SER A 106 -2.44 -7.46 6.99
N VAL A 107 -1.99 -7.94 8.14
CA VAL A 107 -2.09 -9.33 8.58
C VAL A 107 -2.99 -9.38 9.78
N TYR A 108 -3.99 -10.25 9.71
CA TYR A 108 -5.00 -10.45 10.74
C TYR A 108 -4.83 -11.84 11.35
N GLU A 109 -5.03 -11.94 12.64
CA GLU A 109 -5.06 -13.21 13.34
C GLU A 109 -6.49 -13.71 13.50
N TYR A 110 -6.72 -15.00 13.19
CA TYR A 110 -7.98 -15.66 13.49
C TYR A 110 -8.13 -15.90 14.98
N ASP A 111 -9.33 -15.65 15.53
CA ASP A 111 -9.66 -15.98 16.91
C ASP A 111 -9.84 -17.50 17.12
N ALA A 112 -10.07 -17.90 18.38
CA ALA A 112 -10.31 -19.31 18.74
C ALA A 112 -11.56 -19.92 18.05
N ASN A 113 -12.45 -19.08 17.49
CA ASN A 113 -13.63 -19.50 16.75
C ASN A 113 -13.43 -19.46 15.23
N ASN A 114 -12.19 -19.30 14.77
CA ASN A 114 -11.82 -19.15 13.36
C ASN A 114 -12.48 -17.93 12.67
N LYS A 115 -12.59 -16.83 13.39
CA LYS A 115 -13.15 -15.58 12.86
C LYS A 115 -12.14 -14.45 12.94
N ILE A 116 -12.24 -13.53 11.99
CA ILE A 116 -11.63 -12.19 12.07
C ILE A 116 -12.70 -11.26 12.62
N ALA A 117 -12.48 -10.70 13.80
CA ALA A 117 -13.49 -9.90 14.49
C ALA A 117 -13.64 -8.51 13.82
N ASP A 118 -12.53 -7.79 13.72
CA ASP A 118 -12.47 -6.43 13.16
C ASP A 118 -11.00 -5.98 13.02
N GLY A 119 -10.76 -4.67 12.90
CA GLY A 119 -9.41 -4.08 12.83
C GLY A 119 -8.54 -4.33 14.06
N HIS A 120 -9.11 -4.72 15.22
CA HIS A 120 -8.31 -5.11 16.40
C HIS A 120 -7.62 -6.46 16.23
N SER A 121 -8.02 -7.27 15.25
CA SER A 121 -7.36 -8.52 14.88
C SER A 121 -6.07 -8.31 14.08
N ILE A 122 -5.71 -7.06 13.73
CA ILE A 122 -4.48 -6.75 13.00
C ILE A 122 -3.28 -6.95 13.94
N VAL A 123 -2.41 -7.89 13.56
CA VAL A 123 -1.16 -8.17 14.28
C VAL A 123 0.06 -7.57 13.61
N MET A 124 -0.02 -7.28 12.31
CA MET A 124 1.05 -6.68 11.53
C MET A 124 0.44 -5.85 10.40
N SER A 125 1.01 -4.71 10.11
CA SER A 125 0.65 -3.92 8.94
C SER A 125 1.83 -3.12 8.42
N GLY A 126 1.77 -2.70 7.16
CA GLY A 126 2.84 -1.91 6.59
C GLY A 126 2.59 -1.54 5.13
N TYR A 127 3.60 -0.93 4.56
CA TYR A 127 3.62 -0.59 3.14
C TYR A 127 5.05 -0.58 2.62
N CYS A 128 5.21 -0.89 1.33
CA CYS A 128 6.46 -0.76 0.60
C CYS A 128 6.33 0.34 -0.45
N LEU A 129 7.38 1.09 -0.70
CA LEU A 129 7.47 2.13 -1.71
C LEU A 129 8.48 1.76 -2.78
N TYR A 130 8.08 1.92 -4.03
CA TYR A 130 8.87 1.67 -5.23
C TYR A 130 9.22 3.01 -5.90
N GLY A 131 10.23 3.70 -5.36
CA GLY A 131 10.72 4.99 -5.84
C GLY A 131 12.20 4.93 -6.21
N GLY A 132 12.90 6.03 -5.98
CA GLY A 132 14.37 6.10 -6.13
C GLY A 132 15.12 5.08 -5.27
N ALA A 133 14.52 4.67 -4.14
CA ALA A 133 14.91 3.51 -3.34
C ALA A 133 13.66 2.64 -3.10
N THR A 134 13.86 1.32 -2.92
CA THR A 134 12.80 0.42 -2.45
C THR A 134 12.87 0.39 -0.93
N GLN A 135 11.82 0.86 -0.28
CA GLN A 135 11.75 1.06 1.17
C GLN A 135 10.44 0.53 1.71
N TYR A 136 10.42 -0.06 2.90
CA TYR A 136 9.17 -0.41 3.56
C TYR A 136 9.13 0.02 5.02
N VAL A 137 7.91 0.26 5.49
CA VAL A 137 7.60 0.51 6.90
C VAL A 137 6.75 -0.63 7.41
N LEU A 138 7.09 -1.12 8.60
CA LEU A 138 6.42 -2.22 9.27
C LEU A 138 5.94 -1.79 10.65
N ALA A 139 4.66 -1.93 10.93
CA ALA A 139 4.08 -1.84 12.26
C ALA A 139 3.86 -3.26 12.80
N TYR A 140 4.58 -3.62 13.86
CA TYR A 140 4.50 -4.93 14.51
C TYR A 140 4.93 -4.81 15.98
N ASN A 141 4.25 -5.51 16.90
CA ASN A 141 4.55 -5.49 18.34
C ASN A 141 4.69 -4.08 18.95
N ASN A 142 3.75 -3.20 18.63
CA ASN A 142 3.74 -1.80 19.09
C ASN A 142 4.98 -0.99 18.68
N LYS A 143 5.70 -1.43 17.68
CA LYS A 143 6.85 -0.71 17.09
C LYS A 143 6.58 -0.43 15.63
N ILE A 144 7.15 0.66 15.15
CA ILE A 144 7.19 1.00 13.73
C ILE A 144 8.64 0.98 13.30
N SER A 145 8.98 0.07 12.39
CA SER A 145 10.33 -0.10 11.87
C SER A 145 10.41 0.33 10.41
N PHE A 146 11.53 0.90 10.00
CA PHE A 146 11.78 1.40 8.66
C PHE A 146 12.98 0.71 8.06
N TYR A 147 12.82 0.17 6.85
CA TYR A 147 13.80 -0.62 6.12
C TYR A 147 14.04 -0.09 4.72
N GLN A 148 15.24 -0.31 4.21
CA GLN A 148 15.60 0.00 2.82
C GLN A 148 16.31 -1.19 2.19
N TYR A 149 15.97 -1.50 0.95
CA TYR A 149 16.65 -2.52 0.17
C TYR A 149 18.03 -2.07 -0.26
N SER A 150 19.03 -2.91 0.04
CA SER A 150 20.39 -2.80 -0.47
C SER A 150 20.57 -3.75 -1.64
N ALA A 151 20.76 -3.20 -2.84
CA ALA A 151 21.01 -4.01 -4.02
C ALA A 151 22.38 -4.73 -3.97
N GLU A 152 23.33 -4.21 -3.18
CA GLU A 152 24.64 -4.81 -2.97
C GLU A 152 24.54 -6.10 -2.15
N ASP A 153 23.76 -6.08 -1.08
CA ASP A 153 23.58 -7.24 -0.18
C ASP A 153 22.43 -8.15 -0.61
N GLY A 154 21.53 -7.67 -1.47
CA GLY A 154 20.30 -8.36 -1.83
C GLY A 154 19.27 -8.47 -0.68
N LEU A 155 19.38 -7.63 0.34
CA LEU A 155 18.60 -7.69 1.58
C LEU A 155 18.05 -6.32 1.97
N PHE A 156 16.96 -6.33 2.75
CA PHE A 156 16.48 -5.13 3.41
C PHE A 156 17.26 -4.86 4.69
N GLN A 157 17.81 -3.65 4.79
CA GLN A 157 18.55 -3.17 5.96
C GLN A 157 17.62 -2.32 6.84
N LEU A 158 17.65 -2.58 8.16
CA LEU A 158 16.93 -1.79 9.15
C LEU A 158 17.58 -0.42 9.30
N LEU A 159 16.84 0.64 8.97
CA LEU A 159 17.30 2.03 9.13
C LEU A 159 16.85 2.64 10.47
N ASN A 160 15.66 2.27 10.94
CA ASN A 160 15.10 2.75 12.21
C ASN A 160 14.15 1.69 12.79
N ASP A 161 14.31 1.32 14.04
CA ASP A 161 13.52 0.28 14.73
C ASP A 161 12.42 0.83 15.65
N ASN A 162 12.29 2.15 15.74
CA ASN A 162 11.29 2.81 16.59
C ASN A 162 10.90 4.17 16.03
N LEU A 163 10.40 4.19 14.80
CA LEU A 163 9.95 5.40 14.14
C LEU A 163 8.76 5.99 14.90
N LYS A 164 8.84 7.27 15.24
CA LYS A 164 7.77 7.99 15.95
C LYS A 164 7.33 9.20 15.17
N MET A 165 6.02 9.42 15.14
CA MET A 165 5.47 10.66 14.61
C MET A 165 5.81 11.83 15.54
N LYS A 166 6.08 13.00 14.95
CA LYS A 166 6.21 14.24 15.72
C LYS A 166 4.84 14.62 16.30
N GLU A 167 4.83 15.17 17.51
CA GLU A 167 3.60 15.65 18.16
C GLU A 167 2.88 16.73 17.32
N LYS A 168 3.65 17.57 16.64
CA LYS A 168 3.11 18.61 15.76
C LYS A 168 3.74 18.50 14.37
N GLY A 169 2.90 18.30 13.37
CA GLY A 169 3.28 18.33 11.97
C GLY A 169 3.27 19.73 11.38
N ALA A 170 3.85 19.84 10.19
CA ALA A 170 3.84 21.07 9.39
C ALA A 170 3.38 20.81 7.96
N ILE A 171 2.92 19.59 7.66
CA ILE A 171 2.56 19.15 6.33
C ILE A 171 1.21 18.42 6.39
N TYR A 172 0.34 18.68 5.42
CA TYR A 172 -0.89 17.91 5.23
C TYR A 172 -0.97 17.37 3.80
N SER A 173 -1.70 16.27 3.63
CA SER A 173 -1.91 15.63 2.33
C SER A 173 -3.41 15.39 2.12
N LEU A 174 -3.98 16.15 1.17
CA LEU A 174 -5.39 16.07 0.83
C LEU A 174 -5.59 16.41 -0.64
N ASN A 175 -6.54 15.76 -1.30
CA ASN A 175 -6.94 16.13 -2.65
C ASN A 175 -7.93 17.31 -2.59
N GLU A 176 -7.40 18.52 -2.61
CA GLU A 176 -8.22 19.73 -2.56
C GLU A 176 -9.03 19.99 -3.85
N SER A 177 -8.72 19.31 -4.96
CA SER A 177 -9.55 19.39 -6.17
C SER A 177 -10.97 18.88 -5.93
N ASN A 178 -11.16 18.01 -4.93
CA ASN A 178 -12.45 17.48 -4.51
C ASN A 178 -13.20 18.39 -3.51
N LYS A 179 -12.66 19.57 -3.20
CA LYS A 179 -13.24 20.49 -2.20
C LYS A 179 -14.72 20.80 -2.42
N LYS A 180 -15.14 20.91 -3.68
CA LYS A 180 -16.55 21.16 -4.03
C LYS A 180 -17.47 19.97 -3.76
N ALA A 181 -16.93 18.76 -3.67
CA ALA A 181 -17.68 17.53 -3.38
C ALA A 181 -17.73 17.19 -1.90
N TRP A 182 -17.03 17.92 -1.04
CA TRP A 182 -17.05 17.68 0.39
C TRP A 182 -18.38 18.12 1.00
N THR A 183 -19.07 17.19 1.60
CA THR A 183 -20.38 17.40 2.21
C THR A 183 -20.32 17.98 3.63
N ASP A 184 -19.16 17.86 4.28
CA ASP A 184 -18.96 18.35 5.65
C ASP A 184 -18.16 19.66 5.64
N ALA A 185 -18.82 20.75 6.03
CA ALA A 185 -18.22 22.09 6.09
C ALA A 185 -16.98 22.17 7.02
N ARG A 186 -16.84 21.25 7.98
CA ARG A 186 -15.69 21.18 8.90
C ARG A 186 -14.39 20.90 8.16
N PHE A 187 -14.43 20.17 7.03
CA PHE A 187 -13.24 19.97 6.21
C PHE A 187 -12.71 21.27 5.61
N ASN A 188 -13.57 22.15 5.13
CA ASN A 188 -13.15 23.45 4.62
C ASN A 188 -12.49 24.28 5.72
N GLN A 189 -13.10 24.32 6.92
CA GLN A 189 -12.55 25.04 8.07
C GLN A 189 -11.20 24.46 8.51
N LEU A 190 -11.04 23.13 8.47
CA LEU A 190 -9.77 22.47 8.78
C LEU A 190 -8.65 22.88 7.81
N ILE A 191 -8.94 22.95 6.50
CA ILE A 191 -7.96 23.40 5.50
C ILE A 191 -7.58 24.87 5.73
N GLU A 192 -8.54 25.75 6.00
CA GLU A 192 -8.28 27.15 6.33
C GLU A 192 -7.37 27.26 7.55
N THR A 193 -7.62 26.46 8.58
CA THR A 193 -6.75 26.38 9.77
C THR A 193 -5.32 25.96 9.41
N PHE A 194 -5.14 24.97 8.53
CA PHE A 194 -3.81 24.55 8.08
C PHE A 194 -3.10 25.67 7.31
N ILE A 195 -3.80 26.37 6.44
CA ILE A 195 -3.26 27.50 5.68
C ILE A 195 -2.83 28.65 6.63
N GLU A 196 -3.68 29.02 7.58
CA GLU A 196 -3.38 30.05 8.58
C GLU A 196 -2.16 29.68 9.45
N GLN A 197 -2.03 28.39 9.80
CA GLN A 197 -0.90 27.85 10.54
C GLN A 197 0.34 27.59 9.67
N LYS A 198 0.32 27.97 8.37
CA LYS A 198 1.42 27.84 7.42
C LYS A 198 1.87 26.38 7.20
N TYR A 199 0.94 25.44 7.22
CA TYR A 199 1.23 24.07 6.80
C TYR A 199 1.51 24.01 5.30
N THR A 200 2.41 23.12 4.90
CA THR A 200 2.72 22.86 3.50
C THR A 200 1.85 21.72 2.99
N THR A 201 1.19 21.89 1.84
CA THR A 201 0.50 20.80 1.14
C THR A 201 1.50 19.95 0.39
N ARG A 202 1.37 18.61 0.52
CA ARG A 202 2.02 17.65 -0.38
C ARG A 202 1.02 16.61 -0.80
N TRP A 203 0.79 16.50 -2.09
CA TRP A 203 -0.16 15.57 -2.68
C TRP A 203 0.55 14.69 -3.70
N GLY A 204 0.69 13.40 -3.40
CA GLY A 204 1.29 12.39 -4.28
C GLY A 204 0.29 11.48 -4.97
N GLY A 205 -1.02 11.77 -4.85
CA GLY A 205 -2.08 10.98 -5.49
C GLY A 205 -2.33 9.58 -4.89
N LYS A 206 -1.54 9.15 -3.91
CA LYS A 206 -1.50 7.76 -3.45
C LYS A 206 -1.45 7.62 -1.94
N PHE A 207 -1.96 6.48 -1.46
CA PHE A 207 -2.06 6.19 -0.04
C PHE A 207 -0.70 5.80 0.56
N SER A 208 0.08 4.97 -0.12
CA SER A 208 1.41 4.53 0.30
C SER A 208 2.39 5.69 0.44
N CYS A 209 2.46 6.58 -0.55
CA CYS A 209 3.33 7.77 -0.49
C CYS A 209 2.95 8.72 0.64
N ARG A 210 1.66 8.85 0.95
CA ARG A 210 1.19 9.71 2.05
C ARG A 210 1.64 9.20 3.41
N ARG A 211 1.65 7.88 3.62
CA ARG A 211 2.08 7.29 4.89
C ARG A 211 3.57 7.42 5.12
N ALA A 212 4.41 7.22 4.11
CA ALA A 212 5.87 7.35 4.25
C ALA A 212 6.29 8.75 4.68
N GLN A 213 5.66 9.75 4.11
CA GLN A 213 5.93 11.15 4.44
C GLN A 213 5.43 11.54 5.83
N ASN A 214 4.43 10.84 6.37
CA ASN A 214 3.84 11.11 7.68
C ASN A 214 4.73 10.71 8.85
N ALA A 215 5.49 9.62 8.71
CA ALA A 215 6.21 9.05 9.83
C ALA A 215 7.35 9.94 10.33
N ASP A 216 8.04 10.64 9.43
CA ASP A 216 9.22 11.46 9.79
C ASP A 216 8.93 12.95 9.97
N GLN A 217 7.85 13.49 9.39
CA GLN A 217 7.57 14.93 9.35
C GLN A 217 6.31 15.37 10.09
N GLY A 218 5.57 14.45 10.72
CA GLY A 218 4.36 14.75 11.50
C GLY A 218 3.23 15.32 10.65
N TRP A 219 2.60 14.50 9.82
CA TRP A 219 1.53 14.89 8.92
C TRP A 219 0.15 14.64 9.50
N VAL A 220 -0.81 15.45 9.10
CA VAL A 220 -2.23 15.19 9.33
C VAL A 220 -2.83 14.60 8.07
N PHE A 221 -3.48 13.46 8.22
CA PHE A 221 -4.19 12.76 7.16
C PHE A 221 -5.69 12.86 7.39
N CYS A 222 -6.44 13.35 6.40
CA CYS A 222 -7.90 13.41 6.44
C CYS A 222 -8.49 12.63 5.28
N LEU A 223 -9.34 11.65 5.58
CA LEU A 223 -10.22 11.00 4.61
C LEU A 223 -11.55 11.74 4.62
N SER A 224 -11.95 12.32 3.48
CA SER A 224 -13.30 12.82 3.30
C SER A 224 -14.18 11.73 2.70
N ARG A 225 -15.37 11.51 3.26
CA ARG A 225 -16.39 10.65 2.68
C ARG A 225 -16.91 11.31 1.40
N GLN A 226 -16.72 10.66 0.24
CA GLN A 226 -17.36 11.11 -1.00
C GLN A 226 -18.81 10.63 -1.06
N PRO A 227 -19.73 11.40 -1.70
CA PRO A 227 -21.07 10.89 -2.00
C PRO A 227 -20.94 9.67 -2.93
N GLN A 228 -21.72 8.63 -2.62
CA GLN A 228 -21.69 7.36 -3.36
C GLN A 228 -21.99 7.58 -4.86
N GLY A 229 -20.97 7.48 -5.70
CA GLY A 229 -21.07 7.60 -7.16
C GLY A 229 -20.06 6.77 -7.95
N HIS A 230 -18.93 6.38 -7.33
CA HIS A 230 -17.94 5.51 -7.94
C HIS A 230 -17.58 4.37 -6.99
N ARG A 231 -18.14 3.20 -7.25
CA ARG A 231 -18.11 1.99 -6.42
C ARG A 231 -16.80 1.21 -6.43
N ARG A 232 -15.63 1.78 -6.68
CA ARG A 232 -14.38 0.99 -6.76
C ARG A 232 -13.18 1.48 -5.94
N GLN A 233 -13.30 2.52 -5.13
CA GLN A 233 -12.15 3.00 -4.33
C GLN A 233 -12.38 3.07 -2.82
N ASP A 234 -13.54 2.65 -2.31
CA ASP A 234 -13.89 2.80 -0.88
C ASP A 234 -13.95 1.48 -0.11
N SER A 235 -13.51 0.35 -0.67
CA SER A 235 -13.75 -0.97 -0.07
C SER A 235 -12.63 -1.50 0.82
N LEU A 236 -11.52 -0.81 1.01
CA LEU A 236 -10.51 -1.19 1.99
C LEU A 236 -10.17 0.00 2.89
N ALA A 237 -11.01 0.23 3.90
CA ALA A 237 -10.61 0.97 5.10
C ALA A 237 -9.68 0.06 5.91
N ILE A 238 -8.38 0.09 5.62
CA ILE A 238 -7.33 -0.51 6.42
C ILE A 238 -6.80 0.52 7.41
#